data_6d838e3e536f792084523e5459746c6e
#
_entry.id   6d838e3e536f792084523e5459746c6e
#
_cell.length_a   1.000
_cell.length_b   1.000
_cell.length_c   1.000
_cell.angle_alpha   90.00
_cell.angle_beta   90.00
_cell.angle_gamma   90.00
#
_symmetry.space_group_name_H-M   'P 1'
#
loop_
_entity.id
_entity.type
_entity.pdbx_description
1 polymer ?
#
loop_
_entity_poly.entity_id
_entity_poly.type
_entity_poly.pdbx_seq_one_letter_code
_entity_poly.pdbx_strand_id
1 'polypeptide(L)'
;FVLPVSKELSVEYEAGEDEWIKLLPQGGNPNRIRVIAGWKPNDTTANGRRQEAKLIISNKIDGSGREEYTVVRRNWGLPVTYFNGVWWCKYNAKGNVKDFNDQVLSSDDPAVKVGKTLFDYLQTCTPEEFFELWKWEYQGDSGLGLQVIDDNGVVKLDGYDHNTSIHMNKLDPRLLAPDGFEIPSMEEYNRIFSSISGTIWLMWDGSHKTSWNGDTTIQRRQRRRNDVKIGTVELNDLIYISMYNNDHIDYEPIVWYGASAQWNNDGIYHGHYNNMLFTVYSPKGEGWYFTGSMKGLYSVVNGAGTKDTRIIRFKKSDVEYIYE
;
A
#
# COMPACT_ATOMS: atom_id res chain seq x y z
N PHE A 1 -1.79 -13.09 -34.95
CA PHE A 1 -2.44 -12.66 -36.18
C PHE A 1 -1.58 -13.07 -37.37
N VAL A 2 -2.23 -13.48 -38.47
CA VAL A 2 -1.63 -13.65 -39.78
C VAL A 2 -2.41 -12.74 -40.72
N LEU A 3 -1.74 -11.72 -41.23
CA LEU A 3 -2.38 -10.69 -42.04
C LEU A 3 -2.10 -10.87 -43.53
N PRO A 4 -3.03 -10.52 -44.42
CA PRO A 4 -2.74 -10.30 -45.84
C PRO A 4 -1.63 -9.24 -46.00
N VAL A 5 -0.83 -9.33 -47.07
CA VAL A 5 0.29 -8.39 -47.32
C VAL A 5 -0.19 -6.93 -47.42
N SER A 6 -1.42 -6.72 -47.85
CA SER A 6 -2.04 -5.41 -48.01
C SER A 6 -2.55 -4.80 -46.69
N LYS A 7 -2.57 -5.58 -45.61
CA LYS A 7 -3.08 -5.12 -44.32
C LYS A 7 -1.98 -4.93 -43.29
N GLU A 8 -2.20 -4.05 -42.34
CA GLU A 8 -1.38 -3.81 -41.16
C GLU A 8 -2.18 -3.93 -39.88
N LEU A 9 -1.48 -4.15 -38.76
CA LEU A 9 -2.02 -4.15 -37.40
C LEU A 9 -1.41 -2.99 -36.63
N SER A 10 -2.24 -2.17 -36.04
CA SER A 10 -1.86 -1.09 -35.13
C SER A 10 -2.57 -1.21 -33.80
N VAL A 11 -2.16 -0.40 -32.82
CA VAL A 11 -2.79 -0.32 -31.50
C VAL A 11 -3.19 1.12 -31.25
N GLU A 12 -4.43 1.31 -30.77
CA GLU A 12 -4.90 2.57 -30.24
C GLU A 12 -5.21 2.43 -28.74
N TYR A 13 -4.75 3.38 -27.95
CA TYR A 13 -4.98 3.45 -26.49
C TYR A 13 -5.94 4.57 -26.15
N GLU A 14 -6.53 4.51 -24.98
CA GLU A 14 -7.23 5.65 -24.40
C GLU A 14 -6.25 6.82 -24.18
N ALA A 15 -6.77 8.03 -24.25
CA ALA A 15 -5.95 9.23 -24.11
C ALA A 15 -5.26 9.25 -22.71
N GLY A 16 -3.95 9.44 -22.71
CA GLY A 16 -3.14 9.50 -21.49
C GLY A 16 -2.71 8.14 -20.92
N GLU A 17 -2.96 7.05 -21.63
CA GLU A 17 -2.44 5.74 -21.23
C GLU A 17 -1.07 5.44 -21.80
N ASP A 18 -0.26 4.70 -21.01
CA ASP A 18 0.99 4.12 -21.48
C ASP A 18 0.73 3.04 -22.53
N GLU A 19 1.70 2.82 -23.41
CA GLU A 19 1.69 1.74 -24.40
C GLU A 19 2.01 0.39 -23.74
N TRP A 20 1.01 -0.42 -23.50
CA TRP A 20 1.15 -1.71 -22.80
C TRP A 20 1.00 -2.95 -23.70
N ILE A 21 0.91 -2.77 -25.01
CA ILE A 21 0.85 -3.86 -25.99
C ILE A 21 2.06 -3.77 -26.92
N LYS A 22 2.75 -4.90 -27.11
CA LYS A 22 3.78 -5.06 -28.12
C LYS A 22 3.29 -5.90 -29.29
N LEU A 23 3.64 -5.46 -30.50
CA LEU A 23 3.43 -6.17 -31.74
C LEU A 23 4.77 -6.71 -32.21
N LEU A 24 4.94 -8.04 -32.22
CA LEU A 24 6.21 -8.68 -32.58
C LEU A 24 6.07 -9.54 -33.86
N PRO A 25 6.77 -9.20 -34.93
CA PRO A 25 6.86 -10.07 -36.13
C PRO A 25 7.43 -11.44 -35.76
N GLN A 26 6.86 -12.50 -36.28
CA GLN A 26 7.25 -13.87 -35.99
C GLN A 26 7.94 -14.54 -37.21
N GLY A 27 9.06 -15.23 -36.94
CA GLY A 27 9.75 -16.04 -37.92
C GLY A 27 10.25 -15.26 -39.16
N GLY A 28 10.62 -13.98 -38.99
CA GLY A 28 11.04 -13.11 -40.06
C GLY A 28 9.93 -12.71 -41.05
N ASN A 29 8.69 -13.09 -40.79
CA ASN A 29 7.54 -12.72 -41.61
C ASN A 29 6.82 -11.52 -40.99
N PRO A 30 6.83 -10.32 -41.62
CA PRO A 30 6.21 -9.12 -41.10
C PRO A 30 4.68 -9.19 -41.05
N ASN A 31 4.07 -10.13 -41.75
CA ASN A 31 2.62 -10.33 -41.77
C ASN A 31 2.15 -11.34 -40.72
N ARG A 32 3.07 -11.98 -40.00
CA ARG A 32 2.77 -12.87 -38.89
C ARG A 32 3.15 -12.13 -37.57
N ILE A 33 2.17 -11.66 -36.85
CA ILE A 33 2.35 -10.79 -35.70
C ILE A 33 1.87 -11.49 -34.42
N ARG A 34 2.76 -11.59 -33.45
CA ARG A 34 2.42 -11.95 -32.08
C ARG A 34 2.07 -10.66 -31.32
N VAL A 35 0.90 -10.64 -30.70
CA VAL A 35 0.46 -9.56 -29.82
C VAL A 35 0.73 -9.99 -28.39
N ILE A 36 1.42 -9.16 -27.64
CA ILE A 36 1.72 -9.41 -26.21
C ILE A 36 1.26 -8.22 -25.41
N ALA A 37 0.34 -8.46 -24.46
CA ALA A 37 -0.02 -7.46 -23.47
C ALA A 37 1.05 -7.41 -22.37
N GLY A 38 1.58 -6.24 -22.11
CA GLY A 38 2.53 -6.01 -21.02
C GLY A 38 1.84 -5.96 -19.68
N TRP A 39 2.60 -6.28 -18.66
CA TRP A 39 2.18 -6.25 -17.27
C TRP A 39 3.11 -5.34 -16.45
N LYS A 40 2.52 -4.39 -15.71
CA LYS A 40 3.24 -3.44 -14.86
C LYS A 40 2.41 -3.20 -13.61
N PRO A 41 2.75 -3.85 -12.48
CA PRO A 41 1.93 -3.81 -11.27
C PRO A 41 1.75 -2.40 -10.70
N ASN A 42 2.70 -1.52 -10.96
CA ASN A 42 2.69 -0.15 -10.48
C ASN A 42 2.35 0.88 -11.57
N ASP A 43 1.65 0.47 -12.63
CA ASP A 43 1.25 1.38 -13.71
C ASP A 43 0.39 2.54 -13.16
N THR A 44 0.94 3.76 -13.21
CA THR A 44 0.29 4.94 -12.66
C THR A 44 -0.94 5.35 -13.46
N THR A 45 -0.97 5.04 -14.76
CA THR A 45 -2.08 5.40 -15.63
C THR A 45 -3.30 4.51 -15.39
N ALA A 46 -3.06 3.26 -15.02
CA ALA A 46 -4.12 2.30 -14.74
C ALA A 46 -4.58 2.30 -13.29
N ASN A 47 -3.64 2.35 -12.35
CA ASN A 47 -3.87 2.38 -10.91
C ASN A 47 -5.00 1.42 -10.44
N GLY A 48 -4.97 0.17 -10.94
CA GLY A 48 -5.95 -0.87 -10.62
C GLY A 48 -7.26 -0.84 -11.40
N ARG A 49 -7.48 0.15 -12.23
CA ARG A 49 -8.67 0.20 -13.09
C ARG A 49 -8.57 -0.76 -14.28
N ARG A 50 -9.70 -1.05 -14.88
CA ARG A 50 -9.76 -1.71 -16.18
C ARG A 50 -9.16 -0.79 -17.25
N GLN A 51 -8.28 -1.34 -18.07
CA GLN A 51 -7.69 -0.67 -19.23
C GLN A 51 -8.17 -1.34 -20.50
N GLU A 52 -8.41 -0.55 -21.54
CA GLU A 52 -8.78 -1.01 -22.86
C GLU A 52 -7.83 -0.47 -23.91
N ALA A 53 -7.53 -1.29 -24.88
CA ALA A 53 -6.85 -0.89 -26.11
C ALA A 53 -7.56 -1.51 -27.31
N LYS A 54 -7.44 -0.89 -28.46
CA LYS A 54 -7.98 -1.41 -29.69
C LYS A 54 -6.85 -1.90 -30.61
N LEU A 55 -6.93 -3.15 -31.00
CA LEU A 55 -6.14 -3.67 -32.13
C LEU A 55 -6.92 -3.36 -33.40
N ILE A 56 -6.25 -2.70 -34.34
CA ILE A 56 -6.88 -2.23 -35.57
C ILE A 56 -6.17 -2.88 -36.74
N ILE A 57 -6.93 -3.60 -37.56
CA ILE A 57 -6.49 -4.13 -38.82
C ILE A 57 -7.06 -3.25 -39.94
N SER A 58 -6.20 -2.68 -40.77
CA SER A 58 -6.61 -1.81 -41.88
C SER A 58 -5.72 -2.01 -43.11
N ASN A 59 -6.14 -1.48 -44.23
CA ASN A 59 -5.32 -1.45 -45.45
C ASN A 59 -4.12 -0.49 -45.26
N LYS A 60 -2.92 -0.93 -45.62
CA LYS A 60 -1.68 -0.16 -45.50
C LYS A 60 -1.67 1.14 -46.31
N ILE A 61 -2.41 1.18 -47.41
CA ILE A 61 -2.35 2.30 -48.38
C ILE A 61 -3.26 3.45 -47.95
N ASP A 62 -4.47 3.13 -47.53
CA ASP A 62 -5.54 4.13 -47.30
C ASP A 62 -6.26 4.01 -45.97
N GLY A 63 -5.86 3.07 -45.11
CA GLY A 63 -6.49 2.82 -43.84
C GLY A 63 -7.92 2.25 -43.92
N SER A 64 -8.41 1.95 -45.13
CA SER A 64 -9.76 1.42 -45.33
C SER A 64 -9.91 -0.03 -44.84
N GLY A 65 -11.11 -0.53 -44.79
CA GLY A 65 -11.38 -1.90 -44.37
C GLY A 65 -10.99 -2.16 -42.92
N ARG A 66 -11.23 -1.19 -42.07
CA ARG A 66 -10.90 -1.21 -40.63
C ARG A 66 -11.70 -2.27 -39.89
N GLU A 67 -11.01 -3.14 -39.21
CA GLU A 67 -11.52 -4.13 -38.27
C GLU A 67 -10.94 -3.83 -36.89
N GLU A 68 -11.79 -3.80 -35.86
CA GLU A 68 -11.37 -3.47 -34.50
C GLU A 68 -11.58 -4.65 -33.57
N TYR A 69 -10.58 -4.90 -32.70
CA TYR A 69 -10.63 -5.89 -31.63
C TYR A 69 -10.28 -5.22 -30.32
N THR A 70 -11.19 -5.23 -29.36
CA THR A 70 -10.93 -4.67 -28.03
C THR A 70 -10.10 -5.65 -27.20
N VAL A 71 -8.96 -5.20 -26.73
CA VAL A 71 -8.15 -5.92 -25.74
C VAL A 71 -8.38 -5.26 -24.39
N VAL A 72 -8.74 -6.07 -23.42
CA VAL A 72 -9.00 -5.62 -22.05
C VAL A 72 -7.97 -6.27 -21.14
N ARG A 73 -7.32 -5.47 -20.33
CA ARG A 73 -6.59 -5.97 -19.17
C ARG A 73 -7.15 -5.36 -17.89
N ARG A 74 -7.06 -6.11 -16.82
CA ARG A 74 -7.23 -5.56 -15.48
C ARG A 74 -5.85 -5.32 -14.91
N ASN A 75 -5.62 -4.13 -14.42
CA ASN A 75 -4.43 -3.87 -13.64
C ASN A 75 -4.68 -4.42 -12.22
N TRP A 76 -4.00 -5.51 -11.90
CA TRP A 76 -4.11 -6.21 -10.62
C TRP A 76 -3.29 -5.54 -9.53
N GLY A 77 -2.87 -4.28 -9.73
CA GLY A 77 -2.09 -3.54 -8.76
C GLY A 77 -2.83 -3.31 -7.45
N LEU A 78 -2.08 -2.98 -6.43
CA LEU A 78 -2.62 -2.52 -5.16
C LEU A 78 -3.07 -1.07 -5.29
N PRO A 79 -4.12 -0.63 -4.58
CA PRO A 79 -4.56 0.76 -4.61
C PRO A 79 -3.49 1.65 -3.99
N VAL A 80 -3.18 2.73 -4.68
CA VAL A 80 -2.11 3.65 -4.29
C VAL A 80 -2.60 5.08 -4.21
N THR A 81 -1.87 5.89 -3.46
CA THR A 81 -2.00 7.34 -3.43
C THR A 81 -0.63 8.00 -3.50
N TYR A 82 -0.59 9.18 -4.10
CA TYR A 82 0.64 9.94 -4.20
C TYR A 82 0.82 10.84 -2.98
N PHE A 83 1.96 10.70 -2.32
CA PHE A 83 2.28 11.51 -1.17
C PHE A 83 3.79 11.75 -1.07
N ASN A 84 4.18 13.01 -1.01
CA ASN A 84 5.55 13.46 -0.81
C ASN A 84 6.59 12.81 -1.76
N GLY A 85 6.27 12.81 -3.05
CA GLY A 85 7.16 12.30 -4.11
C GLY A 85 7.09 10.80 -4.34
N VAL A 86 6.24 10.07 -3.63
CA VAL A 86 6.17 8.60 -3.66
C VAL A 86 4.75 8.11 -3.86
N TRP A 87 4.59 7.05 -4.63
CA TRP A 87 3.33 6.32 -4.76
C TRP A 87 3.24 5.23 -3.68
N TRP A 88 2.50 5.51 -2.63
CA TRP A 88 2.28 4.62 -1.48
C TRP A 88 1.06 3.75 -1.69
N CYS A 89 1.12 2.48 -1.27
CA CYS A 89 -0.09 1.69 -1.14
C CYS A 89 -1.02 2.29 -0.08
N LYS A 90 -2.31 2.31 -0.36
CA LYS A 90 -3.33 2.85 0.55
C LYS A 90 -3.47 1.99 1.81
N TYR A 91 -3.34 0.69 1.66
CA TYR A 91 -3.53 -0.30 2.73
C TYR A 91 -2.20 -0.87 3.23
N ASN A 92 -2.18 -1.28 4.48
CA ASN A 92 -1.11 -2.09 5.03
C ASN A 92 -1.10 -3.46 4.36
N ALA A 93 0.06 -4.12 4.38
CA ALA A 93 0.17 -5.52 3.97
C ALA A 93 -0.72 -6.42 4.82
N LYS A 94 -1.19 -7.50 4.22
CA LYS A 94 -1.99 -8.56 4.84
C LYS A 94 -1.42 -9.91 4.47
N GLY A 95 -1.60 -10.91 5.33
CA GLY A 95 -1.21 -12.29 5.04
C GLY A 95 0.23 -12.45 4.57
N ASN A 96 0.44 -13.14 3.47
CA ASN A 96 1.75 -13.26 2.84
C ASN A 96 2.04 -12.02 1.99
N VAL A 97 3.09 -11.30 2.34
CA VAL A 97 3.48 -10.06 1.64
C VAL A 97 3.79 -10.25 0.15
N LYS A 98 4.13 -11.46 -0.28
CA LYS A 98 4.43 -11.78 -1.68
C LYS A 98 3.18 -12.14 -2.49
N ASP A 99 2.08 -12.49 -1.84
CA ASP A 99 0.86 -12.90 -2.53
C ASP A 99 -0.09 -11.73 -2.73
N PHE A 100 -0.33 -11.39 -3.98
CA PHE A 100 -1.30 -10.34 -4.33
C PHE A 100 -2.72 -10.68 -3.85
N ASN A 101 -3.10 -11.96 -3.80
CA ASN A 101 -4.44 -12.36 -3.38
C ASN A 101 -4.69 -12.13 -1.88
N ASP A 102 -3.63 -12.08 -1.09
CA ASP A 102 -3.74 -11.73 0.32
C ASP A 102 -3.95 -10.23 0.52
N GLN A 103 -3.52 -9.40 -0.45
CA GLN A 103 -3.57 -7.96 -0.34
C GLN A 103 -4.95 -7.37 -0.71
N VAL A 104 -5.18 -6.13 -0.32
CA VAL A 104 -6.33 -5.36 -0.84
C VAL A 104 -6.00 -4.94 -2.28
N LEU A 105 -6.67 -5.55 -3.24
CA LEU A 105 -6.50 -5.22 -4.65
C LEU A 105 -7.27 -3.94 -5.01
N SER A 106 -6.79 -3.21 -6.01
CA SER A 106 -7.48 -2.01 -6.51
C SER A 106 -8.89 -2.30 -7.02
N SER A 107 -9.12 -3.50 -7.56
CA SER A 107 -10.47 -3.96 -7.96
C SER A 107 -11.41 -4.19 -6.78
N ASP A 108 -10.84 -4.38 -5.60
CA ASP A 108 -11.56 -4.76 -4.38
C ASP A 108 -11.43 -3.73 -3.24
N ASP A 109 -10.91 -2.53 -3.55
CA ASP A 109 -10.77 -1.43 -2.61
C ASP A 109 -12.11 -1.13 -1.89
N PRO A 110 -12.23 -1.45 -0.59
CA PRO A 110 -13.51 -1.34 0.11
C PRO A 110 -13.95 0.11 0.29
N ALA A 111 -13.03 1.06 0.38
CA ALA A 111 -13.37 2.47 0.48
C ALA A 111 -13.96 3.00 -0.83
N VAL A 112 -13.35 2.64 -1.96
CA VAL A 112 -13.84 3.02 -3.30
C VAL A 112 -15.20 2.41 -3.59
N LYS A 113 -15.44 1.16 -3.20
CA LYS A 113 -16.73 0.48 -3.38
C LYS A 113 -17.91 1.23 -2.75
N VAL A 114 -17.65 2.00 -1.70
CA VAL A 114 -18.67 2.81 -1.02
C VAL A 114 -18.52 4.33 -1.28
N GLY A 115 -17.68 4.71 -2.24
CA GLY A 115 -17.49 6.12 -2.65
C GLY A 115 -16.81 6.99 -1.59
N LYS A 116 -15.91 6.44 -0.78
CA LYS A 116 -15.23 7.15 0.32
C LYS A 116 -13.72 7.14 0.14
N THR A 117 -13.06 8.11 0.78
CA THR A 117 -11.63 8.01 1.05
C THR A 117 -11.37 6.92 2.09
N LEU A 118 -10.16 6.36 2.14
CA LEU A 118 -9.81 5.40 3.19
C LEU A 118 -10.02 6.00 4.59
N PHE A 119 -9.68 7.28 4.78
CA PHE A 119 -9.84 7.95 6.07
C PHE A 119 -11.32 8.02 6.54
N ASP A 120 -12.24 8.28 5.63
CA ASP A 120 -13.66 8.31 5.93
C ASP A 120 -14.27 6.91 6.01
N TYR A 121 -13.75 5.96 5.23
CA TYR A 121 -14.14 4.56 5.32
C TYR A 121 -13.82 3.98 6.70
N LEU A 122 -12.60 4.14 7.19
CA LEU A 122 -12.20 3.65 8.52
C LEU A 122 -13.04 4.25 9.66
N GLN A 123 -13.65 5.42 9.48
CA GLN A 123 -14.57 5.99 10.47
C GLN A 123 -15.95 5.32 10.47
N THR A 124 -16.39 4.81 9.33
CA THR A 124 -17.79 4.44 9.09
C THR A 124 -18.02 2.97 8.74
N CYS A 125 -16.96 2.23 8.44
CA CYS A 125 -17.02 0.78 8.24
C CYS A 125 -17.40 0.07 9.54
N THR A 126 -17.84 -1.18 9.48
CA THR A 126 -18.14 -1.95 10.67
C THR A 126 -16.88 -2.19 11.53
N PRO A 127 -17.01 -2.48 12.82
CA PRO A 127 -15.87 -2.84 13.66
C PRO A 127 -15.07 -4.03 13.10
N GLU A 128 -15.76 -5.01 12.52
CA GLU A 128 -15.17 -6.20 11.91
C GLU A 128 -14.36 -5.84 10.67
N GLU A 129 -14.89 -5.00 9.78
CA GLU A 129 -14.18 -4.52 8.59
C GLU A 129 -12.94 -3.71 8.97
N PHE A 130 -13.04 -2.86 9.99
CA PHE A 130 -11.90 -2.13 10.51
C PHE A 130 -10.83 -3.09 11.05
N PHE A 131 -11.25 -4.07 11.84
CA PHE A 131 -10.36 -5.05 12.44
C PHE A 131 -9.64 -5.90 11.39
N GLU A 132 -10.31 -6.30 10.32
CA GLU A 132 -9.71 -7.03 9.21
C GLU A 132 -8.56 -6.28 8.54
N LEU A 133 -8.59 -4.97 8.51
CA LEU A 133 -7.51 -4.13 8.00
C LEU A 133 -6.41 -3.88 9.03
N TRP A 134 -6.76 -3.87 10.31
CA TRP A 134 -5.91 -3.48 11.42
C TRP A 134 -5.08 -4.61 12.01
N LYS A 135 -5.53 -5.85 11.98
CA LYS A 135 -5.03 -7.00 12.74
C LYS A 135 -3.68 -7.58 12.30
N TRP A 136 -3.05 -7.05 11.28
CA TRP A 136 -1.87 -7.66 10.67
C TRP A 136 -0.57 -7.01 11.13
N GLU A 137 0.35 -7.86 11.60
CA GLU A 137 1.69 -7.48 12.04
C GLU A 137 2.73 -8.40 11.43
N TYR A 138 3.97 -7.93 11.37
CA TYR A 138 5.09 -8.70 10.81
C TYR A 138 6.28 -8.65 11.75
N GLN A 139 7.01 -9.75 11.85
CA GLN A 139 8.11 -9.91 12.77
C GLN A 139 9.35 -10.48 12.06
N GLY A 140 10.52 -9.94 12.38
CA GLY A 140 11.80 -10.41 11.88
C GLY A 140 11.89 -10.33 10.35
N ASP A 141 12.33 -11.41 9.73
CA ASP A 141 12.46 -11.56 8.29
C ASP A 141 11.29 -12.31 7.63
N SER A 142 10.26 -12.60 8.40
CA SER A 142 9.09 -13.31 7.89
C SER A 142 8.21 -12.39 7.06
N GLY A 143 7.94 -12.81 5.83
CA GLY A 143 6.89 -12.22 4.99
C GLY A 143 5.49 -12.74 5.31
N LEU A 144 5.33 -13.59 6.32
CA LEU A 144 4.04 -14.10 6.75
C LEU A 144 3.50 -13.22 7.87
N GLY A 145 2.30 -12.71 7.67
CA GLY A 145 1.62 -11.86 8.64
C GLY A 145 1.19 -12.64 9.87
N LEU A 146 1.44 -12.05 11.02
CA LEU A 146 0.88 -12.47 12.31
C LEU A 146 -0.49 -11.82 12.44
N GLN A 147 -1.46 -12.57 12.94
CA GLN A 147 -2.79 -12.05 13.19
C GLN A 147 -3.03 -11.81 14.67
N VAL A 148 -3.70 -10.72 14.96
CA VAL A 148 -4.26 -10.51 16.29
C VAL A 148 -5.44 -11.45 16.49
N ILE A 149 -5.39 -12.28 17.53
CA ILE A 149 -6.44 -13.25 17.89
C ILE A 149 -6.83 -13.11 19.35
N ASP A 150 -8.02 -13.59 19.68
CA ASP A 150 -8.42 -13.88 21.08
C ASP A 150 -8.12 -15.36 21.37
N ASP A 151 -7.26 -15.60 22.32
CA ASP A 151 -6.98 -16.94 22.85
C ASP A 151 -7.49 -17.04 24.30
N ASN A 152 -8.72 -17.48 24.44
CA ASN A 152 -9.40 -17.67 25.73
C ASN A 152 -9.42 -16.39 26.61
N GLY A 153 -9.69 -15.25 26.02
CA GLY A 153 -9.75 -13.95 26.71
C GLY A 153 -8.41 -13.22 26.78
N VAL A 154 -7.36 -13.80 26.19
CA VAL A 154 -6.06 -13.14 26.02
C VAL A 154 -5.87 -12.78 24.57
N VAL A 155 -5.81 -11.48 24.29
CA VAL A 155 -5.50 -11.00 22.94
C VAL A 155 -4.01 -11.08 22.72
N LYS A 156 -3.61 -11.77 21.65
CA LYS A 156 -2.22 -12.00 21.30
C LYS A 156 -1.99 -12.03 19.79
N LEU A 157 -0.72 -12.04 19.38
CA LEU A 157 -0.30 -12.28 18.01
C LEU A 157 -0.11 -13.80 17.80
N ASP A 158 -0.88 -14.36 16.90
CA ASP A 158 -0.73 -15.75 16.48
C ASP A 158 0.56 -15.93 15.67
N GLY A 159 1.38 -16.91 16.06
CA GLY A 159 2.67 -17.18 15.43
C GLY A 159 3.83 -16.28 15.89
N TYR A 160 3.68 -15.49 16.95
CA TYR A 160 4.76 -14.67 17.49
C TYR A 160 5.97 -15.50 17.92
N ASP A 161 7.16 -15.14 17.41
CA ASP A 161 8.42 -15.85 17.75
C ASP A 161 9.17 -15.10 18.87
N HIS A 162 9.19 -15.70 20.05
CA HIS A 162 9.91 -15.19 21.22
C HIS A 162 11.43 -15.24 21.09
N ASN A 163 11.94 -16.01 20.12
CA ASN A 163 13.37 -16.29 19.97
C ASN A 163 14.00 -15.54 18.81
N THR A 164 13.22 -14.82 18.01
CA THR A 164 13.77 -14.12 16.86
C THR A 164 14.80 -13.08 17.30
N SER A 165 15.95 -13.12 16.66
CA SER A 165 17.01 -12.13 16.79
C SER A 165 17.29 -11.42 15.45
N ILE A 166 16.43 -11.67 14.45
CA ILE A 166 16.66 -11.22 13.10
C ILE A 166 16.09 -9.81 12.96
N HIS A 167 16.96 -8.88 12.65
CA HIS A 167 16.55 -7.54 12.21
C HIS A 167 16.08 -7.60 10.76
N MET A 168 14.94 -7.00 10.50
CA MET A 168 14.38 -6.81 9.17
C MET A 168 15.33 -6.08 8.20
N ASN A 169 16.32 -5.35 8.70
CA ASN A 169 17.30 -4.57 7.90
C ASN A 169 18.30 -5.40 7.10
N LYS A 170 18.29 -6.71 7.27
CA LYS A 170 19.18 -7.63 6.53
C LYS A 170 18.57 -8.16 5.25
N LEU A 171 17.30 -7.85 5.00
CA LEU A 171 16.59 -8.32 3.84
C LEU A 171 16.62 -7.30 2.70
N ASP A 172 16.65 -7.82 1.49
CA ASP A 172 16.31 -7.00 0.31
C ASP A 172 14.86 -6.49 0.47
N PRO A 173 14.62 -5.18 0.39
CA PRO A 173 13.28 -4.59 0.49
C PRO A 173 12.24 -5.21 -0.44
N ARG A 174 12.68 -5.74 -1.57
CA ARG A 174 11.82 -6.42 -2.55
C ARG A 174 11.34 -7.80 -2.10
N LEU A 175 12.04 -8.44 -1.16
CA LEU A 175 11.63 -9.76 -0.65
C LEU A 175 10.41 -9.67 0.26
N LEU A 176 10.14 -8.50 0.83
CA LEU A 176 9.01 -8.25 1.71
C LEU A 176 7.87 -7.47 1.02
N ALA A 177 7.75 -7.59 -0.28
CA ALA A 177 6.69 -6.95 -1.06
C ALA A 177 6.31 -7.78 -2.27
N PRO A 178 5.10 -7.65 -2.82
CA PRO A 178 4.72 -8.27 -4.08
C PRO A 178 5.52 -7.67 -5.24
N ASP A 179 5.55 -8.36 -6.37
CA ASP A 179 6.24 -7.89 -7.56
C ASP A 179 5.74 -6.52 -8.01
N GLY A 180 6.67 -5.63 -8.36
CA GLY A 180 6.39 -4.23 -8.71
C GLY A 180 6.18 -3.29 -7.51
N PHE A 181 6.32 -3.83 -6.30
CA PHE A 181 6.29 -3.05 -5.07
C PHE A 181 7.55 -3.32 -4.24
N GLU A 182 7.82 -2.45 -3.31
CA GLU A 182 8.93 -2.57 -2.38
C GLU A 182 8.64 -1.88 -1.05
N ILE A 183 9.45 -2.19 -0.05
CA ILE A 183 9.43 -1.47 1.22
C ILE A 183 10.04 -0.09 1.01
N PRO A 184 9.41 0.97 1.51
CA PRO A 184 9.93 2.33 1.40
C PRO A 184 11.29 2.48 2.08
N SER A 185 12.15 3.31 1.52
CA SER A 185 13.47 3.61 2.10
C SER A 185 13.36 4.49 3.35
N MET A 186 14.43 4.50 4.13
CA MET A 186 14.54 5.42 5.27
C MET A 186 14.47 6.89 4.86
N GLU A 187 14.99 7.22 3.70
CA GLU A 187 14.92 8.59 3.19
C GLU A 187 13.48 9.01 2.89
N GLU A 188 12.70 8.13 2.28
CA GLU A 188 11.28 8.37 2.00
C GLU A 188 10.46 8.54 3.28
N TYR A 189 10.70 7.69 4.29
CA TYR A 189 10.08 7.88 5.60
C TYR A 189 10.53 9.17 6.28
N ASN A 190 11.81 9.52 6.19
CA ASN A 190 12.35 10.73 6.80
C ASN A 190 11.76 12.01 6.19
N ARG A 191 11.41 11.99 4.93
CA ARG A 191 10.67 13.11 4.30
C ARG A 191 9.28 13.31 4.91
N ILE A 192 8.67 12.23 5.41
CA ILE A 192 7.35 12.28 6.04
C ILE A 192 7.46 12.61 7.53
N PHE A 193 8.35 11.93 8.24
CA PHE A 193 8.39 11.90 9.69
C PHE A 193 9.52 12.73 10.31
N SER A 194 10.29 13.42 9.53
CA SER A 194 11.53 14.13 9.90
C SER A 194 12.72 13.22 10.15
N SER A 195 13.86 13.59 9.57
CA SER A 195 15.14 12.87 9.72
C SER A 195 15.83 13.10 11.06
N ILE A 196 15.36 14.04 11.86
CA ILE A 196 15.95 14.38 13.13
C ILE A 196 15.27 13.50 14.17
N SER A 197 16.06 12.84 15.00
CA SER A 197 15.59 12.16 16.21
C SER A 197 14.87 13.17 17.11
N GLY A 198 13.70 13.51 16.74
CA GLY A 198 12.91 14.56 17.34
C GLY A 198 11.45 14.15 17.39
N THR A 199 10.81 14.58 18.43
CA THR A 199 9.39 14.37 18.62
C THR A 199 8.61 15.28 17.70
N ILE A 200 7.77 14.69 16.86
CA ILE A 200 6.79 15.40 16.05
C ILE A 200 5.47 15.37 16.76
N TRP A 201 4.89 16.53 16.98
CA TRP A 201 3.65 16.65 17.75
C TRP A 201 2.46 16.79 16.81
N LEU A 202 1.48 15.91 16.97
CA LEU A 202 0.19 15.97 16.28
C LEU A 202 -0.91 16.30 17.30
N MET A 203 -1.90 17.08 16.87
CA MET A 203 -3.05 17.37 17.72
C MET A 203 -4.04 16.21 17.76
N TRP A 204 -4.52 15.92 18.94
CA TRP A 204 -5.48 14.85 19.19
C TRP A 204 -6.91 15.15 18.70
N ASP A 205 -7.32 16.39 18.69
CA ASP A 205 -8.69 16.83 18.42
C ASP A 205 -9.16 16.62 16.96
N GLY A 206 -8.32 15.99 16.15
CA GLY A 206 -8.59 15.78 14.73
C GLY A 206 -8.38 17.02 13.87
N SER A 207 -7.92 18.12 14.46
CA SER A 207 -7.56 19.31 13.71
C SER A 207 -6.30 19.09 12.86
N HIS A 208 -6.12 19.92 11.84
CA HIS A 208 -4.88 19.95 11.09
C HIS A 208 -3.81 20.67 11.93
N LYS A 209 -2.67 20.04 12.09
CA LYS A 209 -1.55 20.65 12.76
C LYS A 209 -0.31 20.64 11.90
N THR A 210 0.29 21.81 11.81
CA THR A 210 1.49 22.06 11.00
C THR A 210 2.75 22.28 11.82
N SER A 211 2.69 22.25 13.16
CA SER A 211 3.91 22.33 13.98
C SER A 211 4.69 21.01 13.93
N TRP A 212 5.65 20.99 13.08
CA TRP A 212 6.39 19.83 12.65
C TRP A 212 7.80 20.29 12.28
N ASN A 213 8.81 19.59 12.77
CA ASN A 213 10.20 19.88 12.43
C ASN A 213 10.57 19.32 11.05
N GLY A 214 9.71 19.46 10.09
CA GLY A 214 9.88 18.93 8.76
C GLY A 214 9.09 19.75 7.76
N ASP A 215 8.60 19.10 6.72
CA ASP A 215 7.85 19.76 5.67
C ASP A 215 6.54 20.35 6.22
N THR A 216 6.46 21.68 6.24
CA THR A 216 5.30 22.44 6.72
C THR A 216 4.12 22.38 5.77
N THR A 217 4.32 21.88 4.54
CA THR A 217 3.25 21.70 3.55
C THR A 217 2.39 20.47 3.85
N ILE A 218 2.84 19.55 4.71
CA ILE A 218 2.09 18.35 5.08
C ILE A 218 0.99 18.69 6.07
N GLN A 219 -0.23 18.42 5.69
CA GLN A 219 -1.41 18.50 6.56
C GLN A 219 -1.69 17.15 7.22
N ARG A 220 -2.13 17.19 8.46
CA ARG A 220 -2.36 15.98 9.28
C ARG A 220 -3.70 16.07 9.96
N ARG A 221 -4.39 14.93 9.97
CA ARG A 221 -5.67 14.78 10.65
C ARG A 221 -5.73 13.41 11.30
N GLN A 222 -6.30 13.32 12.48
CA GLN A 222 -6.42 12.05 13.20
C GLN A 222 -7.87 11.77 13.61
N ARG A 223 -8.18 10.49 13.73
CA ARG A 223 -9.42 9.96 14.27
C ARG A 223 -9.13 8.72 15.10
N ARG A 224 -10.13 8.22 15.81
CA ARG A 224 -10.03 6.99 16.60
C ARG A 224 -11.31 6.18 16.55
N ARG A 225 -11.16 4.89 16.81
CA ARG A 225 -12.26 3.94 17.00
C ARG A 225 -12.20 3.40 18.43
N ASN A 226 -13.38 3.25 19.03
CA ASN A 226 -13.57 2.71 20.39
C ASN A 226 -14.64 1.63 20.43
N ASP A 227 -15.01 1.08 19.29
CA ASP A 227 -16.12 0.14 19.12
C ASP A 227 -15.66 -1.24 18.62
N VAL A 228 -14.34 -1.48 18.57
CA VAL A 228 -13.77 -2.73 18.08
C VAL A 228 -13.60 -3.72 19.24
N LYS A 229 -14.06 -4.95 19.03
CA LYS A 229 -13.92 -6.04 20.01
C LYS A 229 -13.29 -7.26 19.36
N ILE A 230 -12.50 -7.98 20.15
CA ILE A 230 -11.96 -9.29 19.79
C ILE A 230 -12.44 -10.25 20.89
N GLY A 231 -13.35 -11.15 20.55
CA GLY A 231 -14.01 -11.98 21.56
C GLY A 231 -14.66 -11.13 22.64
N THR A 232 -14.18 -11.23 23.86
CA THR A 232 -14.66 -10.45 25.01
C THR A 232 -13.85 -9.19 25.28
N VAL A 233 -12.73 -8.99 24.59
CA VAL A 233 -11.81 -7.86 24.82
C VAL A 233 -12.19 -6.65 23.99
N GLU A 234 -12.39 -5.53 24.64
CA GLU A 234 -12.60 -4.24 23.96
C GLU A 234 -11.27 -3.59 23.62
N LEU A 235 -11.11 -3.23 22.34
CA LEU A 235 -9.97 -2.46 21.87
C LEU A 235 -10.39 -0.99 21.79
N ASN A 236 -9.85 -0.20 22.67
CA ASN A 236 -10.16 1.23 22.75
C ASN A 236 -9.04 2.08 22.15
N ASP A 237 -9.41 3.30 21.73
CA ASP A 237 -8.47 4.29 21.23
C ASP A 237 -7.63 3.83 20.01
N LEU A 238 -8.22 3.06 19.12
CA LEU A 238 -7.56 2.66 17.86
C LEU A 238 -7.45 3.88 16.94
N ILE A 239 -6.28 4.49 16.97
CA ILE A 239 -6.01 5.75 16.28
C ILE A 239 -5.53 5.49 14.86
N TYR A 240 -5.97 6.34 13.95
CA TYR A 240 -5.47 6.42 12.60
C TYR A 240 -5.31 7.88 12.16
N ILE A 241 -4.32 8.11 11.29
CA ILE A 241 -3.86 9.44 10.93
C ILE A 241 -3.84 9.56 9.41
N SER A 242 -4.47 10.59 8.87
CA SER A 242 -4.32 10.96 7.46
C SER A 242 -3.28 12.06 7.30
N MET A 243 -2.53 11.98 6.21
CA MET A 243 -1.56 13.00 5.81
C MET A 243 -1.68 13.26 4.31
N TYR A 244 -1.54 14.52 3.90
CA TYR A 244 -1.51 14.93 2.51
C TYR A 244 -0.68 16.20 2.34
N ASN A 245 -0.15 16.39 1.13
CA ASN A 245 0.52 17.64 0.76
C ASN A 245 -0.50 18.64 0.21
N ASN A 246 -0.37 19.90 0.56
CA ASN A 246 -1.20 20.96 0.01
C ASN A 246 -1.10 21.06 -1.50
N ASP A 247 0.08 20.80 -2.07
CA ASP A 247 0.35 20.89 -3.51
C ASP A 247 -0.25 19.73 -4.32
N HIS A 248 -0.79 18.73 -3.64
CA HIS A 248 -1.34 17.52 -4.24
C HIS A 248 -2.69 17.14 -3.63
N ILE A 249 -3.53 18.14 -3.45
CA ILE A 249 -4.87 18.01 -2.85
C ILE A 249 -5.80 17.09 -3.66
N ASP A 250 -5.51 16.88 -4.93
CA ASP A 250 -6.29 16.02 -5.83
C ASP A 250 -6.11 14.53 -5.53
N TYR A 251 -5.05 14.18 -4.82
CA TYR A 251 -4.82 12.81 -4.39
C TYR A 251 -5.44 12.55 -3.02
N GLU A 252 -5.92 11.33 -2.86
CA GLU A 252 -6.42 10.84 -1.58
C GLU A 252 -5.31 10.89 -0.51
N PRO A 253 -5.60 11.32 0.73
CA PRO A 253 -4.60 11.31 1.78
C PRO A 253 -4.05 9.91 2.03
N ILE A 254 -2.75 9.79 2.35
CA ILE A 254 -2.23 8.56 2.93
C ILE A 254 -2.76 8.42 4.35
N VAL A 255 -3.17 7.20 4.71
CA VAL A 255 -3.72 6.92 6.04
C VAL A 255 -2.86 5.89 6.76
N TRP A 256 -2.35 6.25 7.91
CA TRP A 256 -1.55 5.40 8.80
C TRP A 256 -2.44 4.83 9.90
N TYR A 257 -2.40 3.53 10.06
CA TYR A 257 -3.13 2.78 11.09
C TYR A 257 -2.40 1.47 11.41
N GLY A 258 -2.71 0.82 12.51
CA GLY A 258 -2.12 -0.47 12.89
C GLY A 258 -1.97 -0.61 14.39
N ALA A 259 -1.43 -1.73 14.83
CA ALA A 259 -1.42 -2.14 16.23
C ALA A 259 -0.04 -2.21 16.86
N SER A 260 1.02 -2.29 16.08
CA SER A 260 2.30 -2.91 16.38
C SER A 260 2.88 -2.70 17.78
N ALA A 261 2.91 -1.52 18.28
CA ALA A 261 3.64 -1.28 19.53
C ALA A 261 2.90 -1.71 20.81
N GLN A 262 1.81 -2.39 20.68
CA GLN A 262 0.99 -2.87 21.81
C GLN A 262 1.48 -4.21 22.40
N TRP A 263 2.44 -4.88 21.75
CA TRP A 263 2.77 -6.28 22.01
C TRP A 263 3.96 -6.50 22.94
N ASN A 264 4.64 -5.45 23.32
CA ASN A 264 5.68 -5.38 24.35
C ASN A 264 6.68 -6.57 24.36
N ASN A 265 7.14 -7.04 23.20
CA ASN A 265 8.11 -8.13 23.05
C ASN A 265 7.69 -9.51 23.57
N ASP A 266 6.43 -9.72 23.87
CA ASP A 266 5.88 -11.02 24.30
C ASP A 266 4.71 -11.50 23.43
N GLY A 267 4.31 -10.70 22.44
CA GLY A 267 3.21 -11.01 21.55
C GLY A 267 1.82 -10.91 22.20
N ILE A 268 1.72 -10.42 23.44
CA ILE A 268 0.48 -10.28 24.17
C ILE A 268 0.02 -8.81 24.15
N TYR A 269 -1.27 -8.58 23.97
CA TYR A 269 -1.84 -7.25 24.02
C TYR A 269 -1.99 -6.76 25.47
N HIS A 270 -1.25 -5.74 25.78
CA HIS A 270 -1.25 -5.11 27.12
C HIS A 270 -2.08 -3.82 27.20
N GLY A 271 -2.98 -3.62 26.26
CA GLY A 271 -3.73 -2.37 26.14
C GLY A 271 -2.89 -1.24 25.57
N HIS A 272 -3.27 0.00 25.82
CA HIS A 272 -2.49 1.17 25.36
C HIS A 272 -1.18 1.29 26.14
N TYR A 273 -0.27 0.39 25.90
CA TYR A 273 1.03 0.43 26.55
C TYR A 273 1.78 1.68 26.06
N ASN A 274 2.03 2.61 26.98
CA ASN A 274 2.73 3.87 26.72
C ASN A 274 2.17 4.72 25.56
N ASN A 275 0.91 4.53 25.20
CA ASN A 275 0.27 5.28 24.10
C ASN A 275 0.93 5.10 22.73
N MET A 276 1.59 3.98 22.48
CA MET A 276 2.14 3.67 21.15
C MET A 276 1.00 3.23 20.23
N LEU A 277 0.97 3.77 19.02
CA LEU A 277 -0.12 3.56 18.06
C LEU A 277 0.20 2.51 17.03
N PHE A 278 1.33 2.63 16.40
CA PHE A 278 1.82 1.67 15.41
C PHE A 278 3.29 1.93 15.07
N THR A 279 3.96 0.92 14.56
CA THR A 279 5.29 1.01 13.97
C THR A 279 5.25 0.54 12.53
N VAL A 280 6.03 1.21 11.68
CA VAL A 280 6.15 0.89 10.26
C VAL A 280 7.53 0.32 10.01
N TYR A 281 7.58 -0.75 9.22
CA TYR A 281 8.84 -1.35 8.82
C TYR A 281 9.74 -0.38 8.06
N SER A 282 11.02 -0.41 8.34
CA SER A 282 12.05 0.28 7.57
C SER A 282 13.26 -0.62 7.27
N PRO A 283 13.98 -0.37 6.15
CA PRO A 283 15.12 -1.20 5.75
C PRO A 283 16.30 -1.24 6.73
N LYS A 284 16.34 -0.33 7.69
CA LYS A 284 17.38 -0.37 8.74
C LYS A 284 17.01 -1.19 9.96
N GLY A 285 15.84 -1.87 9.96
CA GLY A 285 15.32 -2.58 11.11
C GLY A 285 14.83 -1.67 12.22
N GLU A 286 14.93 -0.36 12.02
CA GLU A 286 14.32 0.64 12.85
C GLU A 286 12.93 0.90 12.33
N GLY A 287 11.95 0.95 13.18
CA GLY A 287 10.59 1.31 12.81
C GLY A 287 10.29 2.74 13.20
N TRP A 288 9.46 3.39 12.44
CA TRP A 288 8.80 4.59 12.89
C TRP A 288 7.59 4.20 13.73
N TYR A 289 7.46 4.75 14.90
CA TYR A 289 6.31 4.52 15.73
C TYR A 289 5.67 5.83 16.18
N PHE A 290 4.36 5.79 16.32
CA PHE A 290 3.57 6.90 16.82
C PHE A 290 3.25 6.66 18.28
N THR A 291 3.49 7.65 19.13
CA THR A 291 3.15 7.61 20.53
C THR A 291 2.11 8.68 20.85
N GLY A 292 1.14 8.35 21.67
CA GLY A 292 0.16 9.29 22.18
C GLY A 292 0.55 9.80 23.57
N SER A 293 0.31 11.07 23.85
CA SER A 293 0.41 11.60 25.19
C SER A 293 -0.99 11.77 25.81
N MET A 294 -1.07 11.75 27.14
CA MET A 294 -2.32 11.93 27.88
C MET A 294 -3.02 13.28 27.61
N LYS A 295 -2.35 14.21 26.96
CA LYS A 295 -2.88 15.53 26.59
C LYS A 295 -3.38 15.61 25.15
N GLY A 296 -3.54 14.49 24.48
CA GLY A 296 -3.99 14.47 23.09
C GLY A 296 -2.94 14.92 22.07
N LEU A 297 -1.67 14.95 22.46
CA LEU A 297 -0.55 15.19 21.56
C LEU A 297 0.12 13.86 21.19
N TYR A 298 0.51 13.72 19.95
CA TYR A 298 1.22 12.53 19.46
C TYR A 298 2.62 12.91 19.02
N SER A 299 3.54 12.02 19.30
CA SER A 299 4.91 12.16 18.82
C SER A 299 5.25 11.01 17.86
N VAL A 300 6.14 11.28 16.93
CA VAL A 300 6.77 10.26 16.10
C VAL A 300 8.20 10.13 16.56
N VAL A 301 8.62 8.91 16.84
CA VAL A 301 9.96 8.61 17.32
C VAL A 301 10.54 7.51 16.43
N ASN A 302 11.83 7.55 16.20
CA ASN A 302 12.58 6.55 15.47
C ASN A 302 13.15 5.50 16.43
N GLY A 303 12.96 4.22 16.14
CA GLY A 303 13.54 3.10 16.87
C GLY A 303 12.59 1.93 17.06
N ALA A 304 13.13 0.74 17.03
CA ALA A 304 12.45 -0.50 17.38
C ALA A 304 13.44 -1.63 17.69
N GLY A 305 13.06 -2.53 18.60
CA GLY A 305 13.82 -3.71 18.93
C GLY A 305 13.68 -4.85 17.92
N THR A 306 14.52 -5.86 18.04
CA THR A 306 14.47 -7.07 17.17
C THR A 306 13.21 -7.88 17.33
N LYS A 307 12.60 -7.86 18.52
CA LYS A 307 11.40 -8.62 18.88
C LYS A 307 10.09 -7.88 18.62
N ASP A 308 10.19 -6.58 18.29
CA ASP A 308 9.00 -5.79 18.00
C ASP A 308 8.38 -6.24 16.68
N THR A 309 7.08 -6.17 16.62
CA THR A 309 6.35 -6.34 15.37
C THR A 309 6.08 -5.00 14.70
N ARG A 310 5.77 -5.03 13.42
CA ARG A 310 5.54 -3.84 12.60
C ARG A 310 4.49 -4.08 11.56
N ILE A 311 3.76 -3.04 11.23
CA ILE A 311 3.00 -3.02 10.00
C ILE A 311 3.98 -2.85 8.81
N ILE A 312 3.63 -3.43 7.69
CA ILE A 312 4.31 -3.22 6.42
C ILE A 312 3.42 -2.36 5.52
N ARG A 313 4.01 -1.30 4.97
CA ARG A 313 3.38 -0.46 3.96
C ARG A 313 4.27 -0.47 2.72
N PHE A 314 3.73 -0.87 1.59
CA PHE A 314 4.46 -0.88 0.33
C PHE A 314 4.43 0.49 -0.36
N LYS A 315 5.39 0.69 -1.25
CA LYS A 315 5.37 1.71 -2.29
C LYS A 315 5.51 1.06 -3.66
N LYS A 316 5.16 1.78 -4.73
CA LYS A 316 5.49 1.35 -6.09
C LYS A 316 7.00 1.38 -6.29
N SER A 317 7.54 0.35 -6.93
CA SER A 317 8.90 0.36 -7.44
C SER A 317 8.92 0.88 -8.88
N ASP A 318 10.08 1.37 -9.31
CA ASP A 318 10.32 1.73 -10.71
C ASP A 318 10.57 0.44 -11.52
N VAL A 319 9.52 -0.09 -12.11
CA VAL A 319 9.56 -1.31 -12.91
C VAL A 319 9.04 -1.01 -14.31
N GLU A 320 9.81 -1.41 -15.32
CA GLU A 320 9.36 -1.39 -16.70
C GLU A 320 8.31 -2.47 -16.99
N TYR A 321 7.56 -2.30 -18.07
CA TYR A 321 6.60 -3.31 -18.50
C TYR A 321 7.26 -4.66 -18.75
N ILE A 322 6.72 -5.72 -18.17
CA ILE A 322 7.12 -7.10 -18.37
C ILE A 322 6.26 -7.68 -19.50
N TYR A 323 6.91 -8.24 -20.52
CA TYR A 323 6.26 -8.89 -21.65
C TYR A 323 6.68 -10.35 -21.67
N GLU A 324 5.79 -11.25 -21.28
CA GLU A 324 6.00 -12.70 -21.25
C GLU A 324 5.49 -13.39 -22.52
#